data_3586b3af425f156dc57cfa6653ed75b4
#
_entry.id   3586b3af425f156dc57cfa6653ed75b4
#
_cell.length_a   1.000
_cell.length_b   1.000
_cell.length_c   1.000
_cell.angle_alpha   90.00
_cell.angle_beta   90.00
_cell.angle_gamma   90.00
#
_symmetry.space_group_name_H-M   'P 1'
#
loop_
_entity.id
_entity.type
_entity.pdbx_description
1 polymer ?
#
loop_
_entity_poly.entity_id
_entity_poly.type
_entity_poly.pdbx_seq_one_letter_code
_entity_poly.pdbx_strand_id
1 'polypeptide(L)' 'MNIGYSGITGVLILAGDIWAILNISQAAVSNLRKLCWILVVLLLPLLGLIVWFFLGPRART' A
#
# COMPACT_ATOMS: atom_id res chain seq x y z
N MET A 1 -8.86 -6.92 -23.58
CA MET A 1 -8.23 -5.98 -22.67
C MET A 1 -6.97 -5.42 -23.27
N ASN A 2 -6.73 -4.15 -23.05
CA ASN A 2 -5.55 -3.49 -23.55
C ASN A 2 -4.35 -3.82 -22.66
N ILE A 3 -3.35 -4.48 -23.23
CA ILE A 3 -2.19 -4.92 -22.47
C ILE A 3 -1.41 -3.72 -21.92
N GLY A 4 -1.26 -2.65 -22.72
CA GLY A 4 -0.57 -1.45 -22.26
C GLY A 4 -1.26 -0.82 -21.06
N TYR A 5 -2.58 -0.73 -21.13
CA TYR A 5 -3.35 -0.21 -20.02
C TYR A 5 -3.17 -1.06 -18.77
N SER A 6 -3.29 -2.38 -18.91
CA SER A 6 -3.07 -3.30 -17.79
C SER A 6 -1.67 -3.19 -17.24
N GLY A 7 -0.68 -3.13 -18.11
CA GLY A 7 0.72 -3.05 -17.70
C GLY A 7 1.00 -1.79 -16.91
N ILE A 8 0.54 -0.63 -17.42
CA ILE A 8 0.74 0.64 -16.74
C ILE A 8 0.02 0.66 -15.40
N THR A 9 -1.22 0.21 -15.39
CA THR A 9 -2.01 0.18 -14.15
C THR A 9 -1.36 -0.73 -13.13
N GLY A 10 -0.91 -1.92 -13.55
CA GLY A 10 -0.25 -2.85 -12.66
C GLY A 10 1.04 -2.29 -12.07
N VAL A 11 1.84 -1.61 -12.90
CA VAL A 11 3.08 -1.00 -12.43
C VAL A 11 2.80 0.11 -11.43
N LEU A 12 1.80 0.93 -11.70
CA LEU A 12 1.43 2.01 -10.78
C LEU A 12 0.94 1.48 -9.45
N ILE A 13 0.12 0.44 -9.46
CA ILE A 13 -0.37 -0.18 -8.24
C ILE A 13 0.81 -0.78 -7.46
N LEU A 14 1.69 -1.48 -8.16
CA LEU A 14 2.84 -2.10 -7.53
C LEU A 14 3.77 -1.06 -6.91
N ALA A 15 4.05 0.01 -7.64
CA ALA A 15 4.87 1.09 -7.12
C ALA A 15 4.23 1.74 -5.90
N GLY A 16 2.91 1.96 -5.94
CA GLY A 16 2.18 2.50 -4.81
C GLY A 16 2.22 1.56 -3.61
N ASP A 17 2.08 0.26 -3.84
CA ASP A 17 2.14 -0.73 -2.77
C ASP A 17 3.51 -0.73 -2.10
N ILE A 18 4.58 -0.69 -2.88
CA ILE A 18 5.93 -0.65 -2.33
C ILE A 18 6.12 0.62 -1.51
N TRP A 19 5.68 1.74 -2.02
CA TRP A 19 5.76 3.00 -1.30
C TRP A 19 4.96 2.93 0.00
N ALA A 20 3.75 2.38 -0.04
CA ALA A 20 2.92 2.23 1.14
C ALA A 20 3.58 1.33 2.18
N ILE A 21 4.15 0.22 1.75
CA ILE A 21 4.81 -0.72 2.65
C ILE A 21 6.01 -0.05 3.33
N LEU A 22 6.79 0.72 2.58
CA LEU A 22 7.92 1.44 3.15
C LEU A 22 7.45 2.46 4.19
N ASN A 23 6.38 3.19 3.90
CA ASN A 23 5.82 4.14 4.86
C ASN A 23 5.28 3.43 6.09
N ILE A 24 4.55 2.33 5.91
CA ILE A 24 3.99 1.58 7.02
C ILE A 24 5.10 1.04 7.91
N SER A 25 6.16 0.51 7.32
CA SER A 25 7.25 -0.07 8.09
C SER A 25 7.99 0.97 8.92
N GLN A 26 7.96 2.24 8.50
CA GLN A 26 8.62 3.32 9.20
C GLN A 26 7.67 4.14 10.07
N ALA A 27 6.39 3.78 10.11
CA ALA A 27 5.42 4.50 10.90
C ALA A 27 5.62 4.25 12.39
N ALA A 28 5.28 5.24 13.19
CA ALA A 28 5.40 5.16 14.66
C ALA A 28 4.18 4.48 15.27
N VAL A 29 3.94 3.23 14.88
CA VAL A 29 2.81 2.44 15.37
C VAL A 29 3.32 1.06 15.79
N SER A 30 2.46 0.31 16.47
CA SER A 30 2.83 -1.03 16.94
C SER A 30 3.14 -1.96 15.77
N ASN A 31 3.96 -2.98 16.04
CA ASN A 31 4.29 -3.97 15.01
C ASN A 31 3.05 -4.70 14.50
N LEU A 32 2.10 -4.98 15.38
CA LEU A 32 0.86 -5.64 14.98
C LEU A 32 0.08 -4.78 13.99
N ARG A 33 0.01 -3.49 14.24
CA ARG A 33 -0.69 -2.57 13.33
C ARG A 33 0.04 -2.48 11.98
N LYS A 34 1.35 -2.43 12.00
CA LYS A 34 2.14 -2.45 10.76
C LYS A 34 1.84 -3.70 9.95
N LEU A 35 1.84 -4.84 10.61
CA LEU A 35 1.59 -6.12 9.95
C LEU A 35 0.20 -6.15 9.34
N CYS A 36 -0.80 -5.70 10.08
CA CYS A 36 -2.17 -5.65 9.58
C CYS A 36 -2.29 -4.78 8.34
N TRP A 37 -1.68 -3.60 8.35
CA TRP A 37 -1.74 -2.71 7.21
C TRP A 37 -1.00 -3.25 6.00
N ILE A 38 0.16 -3.86 6.23
CA ILE A 38 0.91 -4.48 5.14
C ILE A 38 0.08 -5.59 4.50
N LEU A 39 -0.58 -6.41 5.30
CA LEU A 39 -1.45 -7.46 4.79
C LEU A 39 -2.62 -6.88 3.99
N VAL A 40 -3.23 -5.82 4.48
CA VAL A 40 -4.33 -5.17 3.77
C VAL A 40 -3.86 -4.65 2.42
N VAL A 41 -2.71 -4.00 2.38
CA VAL A 41 -2.16 -3.46 1.13
C VAL A 41 -1.79 -4.57 0.15
N LEU A 42 -1.29 -5.69 0.64
CA LEU A 42 -0.88 -6.80 -0.21
C LEU A 42 -2.06 -7.62 -0.72
N LEU A 43 -3.04 -7.86 0.15
CA LEU A 43 -4.21 -8.68 -0.21
C LEU A 43 -5.21 -7.91 -1.07
N LEU A 44 -5.34 -6.62 -0.83
CA LEU A 44 -6.21 -5.73 -1.58
C LEU A 44 -5.37 -4.60 -2.15
N PRO A 45 -4.55 -4.88 -3.18
CA PRO A 45 -3.55 -3.90 -3.61
C PRO A 45 -4.13 -2.53 -3.94
N LEU A 46 -5.25 -2.50 -4.63
CA LEU A 46 -5.85 -1.22 -5.00
C LEU A 46 -6.67 -0.63 -3.87
N LEU A 47 -7.60 -1.41 -3.33
CA LEU A 47 -8.45 -0.93 -2.23
C LEU A 47 -7.63 -0.68 -0.98
N GLY A 48 -6.69 -1.56 -0.68
CA GLY A 48 -5.81 -1.39 0.47
C GLY A 48 -5.00 -0.13 0.37
N LEU A 49 -4.47 0.17 -0.82
CA LEU A 49 -3.70 1.38 -1.04
C LEU A 49 -4.54 2.64 -0.82
N ILE A 50 -5.76 2.64 -1.34
CA ILE A 50 -6.68 3.77 -1.18
C ILE A 50 -7.02 3.98 0.29
N VAL A 51 -7.40 2.92 0.98
CA VAL A 51 -7.75 3.00 2.40
C VAL A 51 -6.55 3.44 3.21
N TRP A 52 -5.37 2.88 2.93
CA TRP A 52 -4.15 3.28 3.62
C TRP A 52 -3.83 4.76 3.39
N PHE A 53 -3.99 5.23 2.18
CA PHE A 53 -3.68 6.60 1.84
C PHE A 53 -4.47 7.59 2.69
N PHE A 54 -5.72 7.27 2.97
CA PHE A 54 -6.57 8.14 3.77
C PHE A 54 -6.49 7.87 5.26
N LEU A 55 -6.34 6.62 5.66
CA LEU A 55 -6.47 6.21 7.05
C LEU A 55 -5.23 5.54 7.63
N GLY A 56 -4.31 5.10 6.78
CA GLY A 56 -3.19 4.28 7.22
C GLY A 56 -2.03 5.06 7.80
N PRO A 57 -1.15 4.37 8.52
CA PRO A 57 0.04 4.97 9.10
C PRO A 57 1.08 5.28 8.03
N ARG A 58 1.85 6.33 8.28
CA ARG A 58 2.91 6.76 7.39
C ARG A 58 4.18 7.00 8.20
N ALA A 59 5.29 7.21 7.47
CA ALA A 59 6.58 7.37 8.11
C ALA A 59 6.62 8.49 9.15
N ARG A 60 5.75 9.49 9.03
CA ARG A 60 5.75 10.64 9.94
C ARG A 60 4.62 10.58 10.96
N THR A 61 3.81 9.56 10.93
CA THR A 61 2.72 9.41 11.89
C THR A 61 2.81 8.06 12.60
#